data_53073dad7e706781654724b30eacb685
#
_entry.id   53073dad7e706781654724b30eacb685
#
_cell.length_a   1.000
_cell.length_b   1.000
_cell.length_c   1.000
_cell.angle_alpha   90.00
_cell.angle_beta   90.00
_cell.angle_gamma   90.00
#
_symmetry.space_group_name_H-M   'P 1'
#
loop_
_entity.id
_entity.type
_entity.pdbx_description
1 polymer ?
#
loop_
_entity_poly.entity_id
_entity_poly.type
_entity_poly.pdbx_seq_one_letter_code
_entity_poly.pdbx_strand_id
1 'polypeptide(L)'
;QIFKVLDPEKTIVRDNSEWLESMNFADVLRLASSYTVARMMERDDFSKRFKEGRPIGVHEFMYPLMQGQDSVALHADVEFGGTDQTFNLLMGRHLQELEGQEPQVVITMPLLEGLDGVQKMSKSLGNYIGIDEEPKEMYGKAMSIPDELMMRYFMLVTDMSIEKQEDMAKRLESGELHPRDAKMQLARTIVRLYHGEEAALEAEEEFKRVFQQRAMPTDIPEYAMDAPTEPIFVPQFCTDAGLTASNGEARRSIKAGAFKVNGEKYTEENLKLEDGMIIQVGKRK
;
A
#
# COMPACT_ATOMS: atom_id res chain seq x y z
N GLN A 1 10.47 -3.06 -7.64
CA GLN A 1 10.14 -2.35 -6.38
C GLN A 1 11.07 -2.77 -5.24
N ILE A 2 11.22 -4.08 -4.97
CA ILE A 2 12.00 -4.61 -3.84
C ILE A 2 13.45 -4.09 -3.80
N PHE A 3 14.08 -3.86 -4.96
CA PHE A 3 15.44 -3.32 -5.08
C PHE A 3 15.58 -1.81 -4.78
N LYS A 4 14.50 -1.12 -4.41
CA LYS A 4 14.58 0.18 -3.73
C LYS A 4 14.94 0.05 -2.25
N VAL A 5 14.73 -1.14 -1.68
CA VAL A 5 14.98 -1.45 -0.26
C VAL A 5 16.16 -2.39 -0.10
N LEU A 6 16.24 -3.42 -0.95
CA LEU A 6 17.28 -4.44 -0.89
C LEU A 6 18.38 -4.15 -1.92
N ASP A 7 19.63 -4.40 -1.52
CA ASP A 7 20.80 -4.31 -2.39
C ASP A 7 20.74 -5.44 -3.45
N PRO A 8 20.63 -5.12 -4.74
CA PRO A 8 20.53 -6.13 -5.80
C PRO A 8 21.78 -7.02 -5.92
N GLU A 9 22.97 -6.55 -5.49
CA GLU A 9 24.20 -7.34 -5.53
C GLU A 9 24.27 -8.39 -4.43
N LYS A 10 23.51 -8.19 -3.34
CA LYS A 10 23.44 -9.10 -2.18
C LYS A 10 22.16 -9.93 -2.14
N THR A 11 21.19 -9.59 -2.99
CA THR A 11 19.88 -10.24 -2.97
C THR A 11 19.79 -11.32 -4.03
N ILE A 12 19.54 -12.55 -3.59
CA ILE A 12 19.31 -13.69 -4.46
C ILE A 12 17.81 -13.88 -4.63
N VAL A 13 17.33 -13.78 -5.86
CA VAL A 13 15.94 -14.08 -6.22
C VAL A 13 15.86 -15.52 -6.68
N ARG A 14 15.00 -16.33 -6.05
CA ARG A 14 14.76 -17.72 -6.40
C ARG A 14 13.27 -17.92 -6.69
N ASP A 15 12.97 -18.75 -7.65
CA ASP A 15 11.62 -19.17 -7.97
C ASP A 15 11.37 -20.56 -7.39
N ASN A 16 10.27 -20.76 -6.68
CA ASN A 16 10.00 -22.05 -6.05
C ASN A 16 9.63 -23.16 -7.05
N SER A 17 9.38 -22.84 -8.30
CA SER A 17 9.30 -23.84 -9.38
C SER A 17 10.59 -24.66 -9.51
N GLU A 18 11.74 -24.12 -9.11
CA GLU A 18 13.03 -24.81 -9.14
C GLU A 18 13.02 -26.13 -8.35
N TRP A 19 12.24 -26.23 -7.29
CA TRP A 19 12.12 -27.45 -6.47
C TRP A 19 10.73 -28.06 -6.47
N LEU A 20 9.65 -27.25 -6.61
CA LEU A 20 8.29 -27.79 -6.59
C LEU A 20 7.88 -28.45 -7.90
N GLU A 21 8.30 -27.90 -9.07
CA GLU A 21 7.93 -28.44 -10.38
C GLU A 21 8.52 -29.82 -10.64
N SER A 22 9.67 -30.14 -10.04
CA SER A 22 10.32 -31.43 -10.16
C SER A 22 9.70 -32.52 -9.28
N MET A 23 8.83 -32.19 -8.32
CA MET A 23 8.17 -33.14 -7.42
C MET A 23 7.18 -34.03 -8.19
N ASN A 24 7.42 -35.34 -8.10
CA ASN A 24 6.43 -36.29 -8.61
C ASN A 24 5.30 -36.52 -7.58
N PHE A 25 4.27 -37.26 -7.97
CA PHE A 25 3.11 -37.49 -7.10
C PHE A 25 3.46 -38.17 -5.77
N ALA A 26 4.44 -39.06 -5.73
CA ALA A 26 4.90 -39.71 -4.50
C ALA A 26 5.58 -38.71 -3.56
N ASP A 27 6.33 -37.74 -4.09
CA ASP A 27 6.96 -36.67 -3.32
C ASP A 27 5.90 -35.75 -2.71
N VAL A 28 4.87 -35.39 -3.49
CA VAL A 28 3.73 -34.60 -3.01
C VAL A 28 2.98 -35.32 -1.89
N LEU A 29 2.76 -36.65 -2.02
CA LEU A 29 2.13 -37.44 -0.95
C LEU A 29 3.00 -37.49 0.30
N ARG A 30 4.32 -37.62 0.14
CA ARG A 30 5.28 -37.59 1.27
C ARG A 30 5.22 -36.23 1.98
N LEU A 31 5.24 -35.14 1.23
CA LEU A 31 5.08 -33.78 1.79
C LEU A 31 3.73 -33.64 2.51
N ALA A 32 2.63 -34.11 1.90
CA ALA A 32 1.31 -34.06 2.52
C ALA A 32 1.21 -34.91 3.81
N SER A 33 1.99 -35.99 3.91
CA SER A 33 2.01 -36.87 5.10
C SER A 33 2.81 -36.29 6.26
N SER A 34 3.60 -35.24 6.04
CA SER A 34 4.42 -34.59 7.06
C SER A 34 3.58 -33.81 8.09
N TYR A 35 2.32 -33.54 7.80
CA TYR A 35 1.44 -32.75 8.66
C TYR A 35 0.03 -33.31 8.71
N THR A 36 -0.65 -33.17 9.86
CA THR A 36 -2.00 -33.74 10.01
C THR A 36 -3.09 -32.71 9.68
N VAL A 37 -4.23 -33.17 9.21
CA VAL A 37 -5.42 -32.32 8.98
C VAL A 37 -5.85 -31.64 10.31
N ALA A 38 -5.77 -32.34 11.44
CA ALA A 38 -6.12 -31.77 12.75
C ALA A 38 -5.27 -30.53 13.07
N ARG A 39 -3.96 -30.61 12.84
CA ARG A 39 -3.05 -29.46 13.02
C ARG A 39 -3.25 -28.37 11.98
N MET A 40 -3.55 -28.75 10.72
CA MET A 40 -3.86 -27.78 9.67
C MET A 40 -5.10 -26.94 10.03
N MET A 41 -6.07 -27.56 10.73
CA MET A 41 -7.28 -26.91 11.21
C MET A 41 -7.06 -25.98 12.40
N GLU A 42 -5.85 -25.90 12.99
CA GLU A 42 -5.49 -24.90 14.00
C GLU A 42 -5.29 -23.51 13.39
N ARG A 43 -5.12 -23.43 12.08
CA ARG A 43 -5.05 -22.16 11.38
C ARG A 43 -6.40 -21.45 11.45
N ASP A 44 -6.41 -20.19 11.91
CA ASP A 44 -7.62 -19.44 12.25
C ASP A 44 -8.66 -19.38 11.11
N ASP A 45 -8.22 -19.14 9.87
CA ASP A 45 -9.13 -19.04 8.73
C ASP A 45 -9.78 -20.41 8.39
N PHE A 46 -9.03 -21.51 8.47
CA PHE A 46 -9.58 -22.84 8.26
C PHE A 46 -10.55 -23.22 9.38
N SER A 47 -10.18 -22.98 10.63
CA SER A 47 -11.03 -23.22 11.79
C SER A 47 -12.35 -22.44 11.69
N LYS A 48 -12.28 -21.16 11.34
CA LYS A 48 -13.44 -20.30 11.17
C LYS A 48 -14.34 -20.77 10.04
N ARG A 49 -13.79 -21.00 8.84
CA ARG A 49 -14.54 -21.47 7.67
C ARG A 49 -15.21 -22.82 7.92
N PHE A 50 -14.51 -23.74 8.59
CA PHE A 50 -15.06 -25.03 8.95
C PHE A 50 -16.27 -24.91 9.88
N LYS A 51 -16.16 -24.10 10.95
CA LYS A 51 -17.26 -23.83 11.88
C LYS A 51 -18.45 -23.15 11.22
N GLU A 52 -18.21 -22.32 10.22
CA GLU A 52 -19.25 -21.61 9.45
C GLU A 52 -19.85 -22.49 8.31
N GLY A 53 -19.39 -23.74 8.14
CA GLY A 53 -19.82 -24.60 7.05
C GLY A 53 -19.39 -24.14 5.66
N ARG A 54 -18.40 -23.25 5.56
CA ARG A 54 -17.84 -22.79 4.29
C ARG A 54 -16.85 -23.81 3.74
N PRO A 55 -16.83 -24.06 2.42
CA PRO A 55 -15.97 -25.07 1.83
C PRO A 55 -14.48 -24.70 1.99
N ILE A 56 -13.66 -25.74 2.21
CA ILE A 56 -12.20 -25.67 2.22
C ILE A 56 -11.70 -26.65 1.17
N GLY A 57 -11.00 -26.16 0.14
CA GLY A 57 -10.44 -27.02 -0.89
C GLY A 57 -9.23 -27.82 -0.37
N VAL A 58 -9.10 -29.08 -0.79
CA VAL A 58 -7.95 -29.93 -0.38
C VAL A 58 -6.61 -29.28 -0.78
N HIS A 59 -6.55 -28.62 -1.93
CA HIS A 59 -5.35 -27.90 -2.39
C HIS A 59 -4.95 -26.75 -1.47
N GLU A 60 -5.90 -26.15 -0.72
CA GLU A 60 -5.60 -25.07 0.21
C GLU A 60 -4.72 -25.56 1.39
N PHE A 61 -4.82 -26.82 1.76
CA PHE A 61 -3.91 -27.42 2.75
C PHE A 61 -2.50 -27.62 2.23
N MET A 62 -2.31 -27.66 0.90
CA MET A 62 -0.97 -27.78 0.33
C MET A 62 -0.18 -26.48 0.40
N TYR A 63 -0.86 -25.32 0.44
CA TYR A 63 -0.18 -24.02 0.41
C TYR A 63 0.82 -23.82 1.57
N PRO A 64 0.46 -24.05 2.85
CA PRO A 64 1.42 -23.97 3.95
C PRO A 64 2.59 -24.95 3.83
N LEU A 65 2.34 -26.14 3.29
CA LEU A 65 3.38 -27.16 3.08
C LEU A 65 4.34 -26.75 1.97
N MET A 66 3.83 -26.18 0.88
CA MET A 66 4.65 -25.67 -0.23
C MET A 66 5.52 -24.52 0.24
N GLN A 67 4.97 -23.58 1.00
CA GLN A 67 5.75 -22.48 1.60
C GLN A 67 6.79 -23.00 2.59
N GLY A 68 6.44 -24.00 3.40
CA GLY A 68 7.42 -24.63 4.30
C GLY A 68 8.53 -25.35 3.54
N GLN A 69 8.21 -25.96 2.39
CA GLN A 69 9.22 -26.58 1.51
C GLN A 69 10.18 -25.56 0.89
N ASP A 70 9.75 -24.31 0.68
CA ASP A 70 10.62 -23.22 0.27
C ASP A 70 11.74 -22.98 1.30
N SER A 71 11.40 -22.96 2.61
CA SER A 71 12.37 -22.82 3.69
C SER A 71 13.39 -23.98 3.72
N VAL A 72 12.91 -25.22 3.47
CA VAL A 72 13.77 -26.40 3.38
C VAL A 72 14.73 -26.31 2.19
N ALA A 73 14.21 -25.99 1.01
CA ALA A 73 14.99 -25.91 -0.23
C ALA A 73 16.05 -24.79 -0.19
N LEU A 74 15.74 -23.69 0.46
CA LEU A 74 16.63 -22.55 0.64
C LEU A 74 17.62 -22.75 1.79
N HIS A 75 17.47 -23.77 2.64
CA HIS A 75 18.21 -23.91 3.89
C HIS A 75 18.17 -22.61 4.70
N ALA A 76 16.96 -22.03 4.85
CA ALA A 76 16.80 -20.73 5.45
C ALA A 76 17.19 -20.73 6.94
N ASP A 77 18.04 -19.78 7.36
CA ASP A 77 18.42 -19.57 8.75
C ASP A 77 17.42 -18.66 9.48
N VAL A 78 16.86 -17.69 8.76
CA VAL A 78 15.91 -16.71 9.28
C VAL A 78 14.85 -16.43 8.21
N GLU A 79 13.57 -16.44 8.60
CA GLU A 79 12.46 -16.07 7.73
C GLU A 79 11.65 -14.92 8.34
N PHE A 80 11.38 -13.89 7.52
CA PHE A 80 10.59 -12.73 7.92
C PHE A 80 9.19 -12.80 7.31
N GLY A 81 8.19 -12.41 8.07
CA GLY A 81 6.83 -12.29 7.55
C GLY A 81 5.94 -11.35 8.37
N GLY A 82 4.72 -11.13 7.90
CA GLY A 82 3.69 -10.52 8.71
C GLY A 82 3.16 -11.48 9.78
N THR A 83 2.54 -10.96 10.84
CA THR A 83 1.92 -11.80 11.88
C THR A 83 0.85 -12.74 11.33
N ASP A 84 0.22 -12.40 10.19
CA ASP A 84 -0.72 -13.26 9.47
C ASP A 84 -0.07 -14.49 8.83
N GLN A 85 1.27 -14.49 8.67
CA GLN A 85 2.05 -15.59 8.09
C GLN A 85 2.64 -16.54 9.16
N THR A 86 2.43 -16.28 10.44
CA THR A 86 3.07 -17.03 11.54
C THR A 86 2.89 -18.54 11.38
N PHE A 87 1.71 -19.03 11.04
CA PHE A 87 1.44 -20.45 10.83
C PHE A 87 2.31 -21.03 9.70
N ASN A 88 2.40 -20.33 8.57
CA ASN A 88 3.17 -20.79 7.41
C ASN A 88 4.68 -20.77 7.69
N LEU A 89 5.16 -19.76 8.39
CA LEU A 89 6.59 -19.65 8.79
C LEU A 89 6.98 -20.76 9.76
N LEU A 90 6.11 -21.11 10.71
CA LEU A 90 6.31 -22.23 11.62
C LEU A 90 6.25 -23.59 10.91
N MET A 91 5.53 -23.69 9.78
CA MET A 91 5.56 -24.88 8.93
C MET A 91 6.94 -25.11 8.34
N GLY A 92 7.66 -24.04 7.94
CA GLY A 92 9.04 -24.13 7.47
C GLY A 92 9.95 -24.75 8.52
N ARG A 93 9.88 -24.30 9.78
CA ARG A 93 10.62 -24.90 10.89
C ARG A 93 10.33 -26.40 11.05
N HIS A 94 9.05 -26.75 11.04
CA HIS A 94 8.61 -28.15 11.18
C HIS A 94 9.17 -29.05 10.08
N LEU A 95 9.13 -28.60 8.82
CA LEU A 95 9.65 -29.38 7.70
C LEU A 95 11.18 -29.46 7.72
N GLN A 96 11.88 -28.41 8.13
CA GLN A 96 13.33 -28.42 8.33
C GLN A 96 13.74 -29.47 9.38
N GLU A 97 13.03 -29.53 10.52
CA GLU A 97 13.27 -30.58 11.55
C GLU A 97 13.11 -32.00 10.99
N LEU A 98 12.06 -32.25 10.18
CA LEU A 98 11.82 -33.55 9.55
C LEU A 98 12.90 -33.93 8.55
N GLU A 99 13.49 -32.95 7.86
CA GLU A 99 14.59 -33.14 6.90
C GLU A 99 15.99 -33.10 7.60
N GLY A 100 16.02 -33.01 8.94
CA GLY A 100 17.28 -33.01 9.71
C GLY A 100 18.07 -31.71 9.59
N GLN A 101 17.44 -30.63 9.17
CA GLN A 101 18.03 -29.29 9.16
C GLN A 101 17.80 -28.59 10.51
N GLU A 102 18.65 -27.62 10.85
CA GLU A 102 18.41 -26.72 11.97
C GLU A 102 17.21 -25.82 11.65
N PRO A 103 16.19 -25.75 12.54
CA PRO A 103 15.00 -24.96 12.29
C PRO A 103 15.30 -23.46 12.28
N GLN A 104 14.85 -22.78 11.24
CA GLN A 104 15.02 -21.33 11.05
C GLN A 104 14.47 -20.49 12.20
N VAL A 105 15.02 -19.33 12.42
CA VAL A 105 14.43 -18.29 13.26
C VAL A 105 13.31 -17.60 12.50
N VAL A 106 12.14 -17.47 13.13
CA VAL A 106 10.99 -16.77 12.57
C VAL A 106 10.85 -15.41 13.21
N ILE A 107 10.84 -14.36 12.41
CA ILE A 107 10.61 -12.98 12.85
C ILE A 107 9.35 -12.45 12.18
N THR A 108 8.33 -12.10 12.98
CA THR A 108 7.07 -11.57 12.47
C THR A 108 6.91 -10.10 12.83
N MET A 109 6.42 -9.33 11.86
CA MET A 109 6.11 -7.91 12.01
C MET A 109 4.60 -7.71 12.02
N PRO A 110 4.08 -6.77 12.83
CA PRO A 110 2.67 -6.39 12.78
C PRO A 110 2.27 -5.96 11.37
N LEU A 111 1.03 -6.28 11.00
CA LEU A 111 0.47 -5.77 9.73
C LEU A 111 0.28 -4.27 9.80
N LEU A 112 0.59 -3.59 8.71
CA LEU A 112 0.33 -2.17 8.54
C LEU A 112 -1.05 -1.99 7.90
N GLU A 113 -1.90 -1.19 8.54
CA GLU A 113 -3.19 -0.77 7.97
C GLU A 113 -2.95 0.22 6.83
N GLY A 114 -3.81 0.16 5.83
CA GLY A 114 -3.79 1.09 4.70
C GLY A 114 -4.37 2.46 5.04
N LEU A 115 -4.50 3.29 4.00
CA LEU A 115 -5.01 4.66 4.11
C LEU A 115 -6.45 4.75 4.63
N ASP A 116 -7.22 3.66 4.55
CA ASP A 116 -8.58 3.53 5.10
C ASP A 116 -8.60 3.38 6.63
N GLY A 117 -7.46 3.11 7.24
CA GLY A 117 -7.33 2.96 8.70
C GLY A 117 -7.89 1.66 9.28
N VAL A 118 -8.36 0.74 8.47
CA VAL A 118 -9.07 -0.47 8.91
C VAL A 118 -8.47 -1.74 8.33
N GLN A 119 -8.33 -1.80 7.01
CA GLN A 119 -7.85 -2.99 6.32
C GLN A 119 -6.33 -2.95 6.17
N LYS A 120 -5.70 -4.14 6.12
CA LYS A 120 -4.27 -4.21 5.83
C LYS A 120 -3.94 -3.50 4.51
N MET A 121 -2.80 -2.83 4.47
CA MET A 121 -2.31 -2.19 3.26
C MET A 121 -2.18 -3.21 2.12
N SER A 122 -2.80 -2.94 0.98
CA SER A 122 -2.80 -3.84 -0.16
C SER A 122 -3.00 -3.10 -1.48
N LYS A 123 -2.27 -3.53 -2.52
CA LYS A 123 -2.46 -3.03 -3.89
C LYS A 123 -3.87 -3.32 -4.42
N SER A 124 -4.41 -4.50 -4.13
CA SER A 124 -5.74 -4.91 -4.59
C SER A 124 -6.88 -4.09 -3.96
N LEU A 125 -6.64 -3.52 -2.78
CA LEU A 125 -7.61 -2.65 -2.10
C LEU A 125 -7.43 -1.16 -2.46
N GLY A 126 -6.33 -0.81 -3.13
CA GLY A 126 -6.04 0.59 -3.48
C GLY A 126 -5.74 1.50 -2.27
N ASN A 127 -5.55 0.93 -1.07
CA ASN A 127 -5.34 1.64 0.19
C ASN A 127 -3.84 1.75 0.57
N TYR A 128 -2.94 1.68 -0.40
CA TYR A 128 -1.50 1.59 -0.18
C TYR A 128 -0.74 2.87 -0.54
N ILE A 129 0.45 3.02 0.04
CA ILE A 129 1.49 3.93 -0.39
C ILE A 129 2.54 3.09 -1.13
N GLY A 130 2.69 3.31 -2.44
CA GLY A 130 3.68 2.59 -3.25
C GLY A 130 5.07 3.19 -3.08
N ILE A 131 6.08 2.35 -2.90
CA ILE A 131 7.47 2.80 -2.77
C ILE A 131 8.07 3.33 -4.09
N ASP A 132 7.39 3.12 -5.19
CA ASP A 132 7.73 3.57 -6.55
C ASP A 132 6.82 4.70 -7.07
N GLU A 133 5.91 5.18 -6.23
CA GLU A 133 5.07 6.35 -6.56
C GLU A 133 5.91 7.63 -6.58
N GLU A 134 5.43 8.61 -7.34
CA GLU A 134 6.04 9.94 -7.38
C GLU A 134 6.09 10.59 -5.98
N PRO A 135 7.14 11.33 -5.63
CA PRO A 135 7.34 11.92 -4.30
C PRO A 135 6.13 12.72 -3.80
N LYS A 136 5.49 13.50 -4.68
CA LYS A 136 4.31 14.33 -4.36
C LYS A 136 3.08 13.47 -4.01
N GLU A 137 2.86 12.39 -4.75
CA GLU A 137 1.77 11.44 -4.49
C GLU A 137 1.99 10.69 -3.19
N MET A 138 3.22 10.17 -2.99
CA MET A 138 3.61 9.50 -1.75
C MET A 138 3.42 10.41 -0.53
N TYR A 139 3.84 11.67 -0.62
CA TYR A 139 3.66 12.67 0.43
C TYR A 139 2.17 12.93 0.71
N GLY A 140 1.38 13.16 -0.33
CA GLY A 140 -0.07 13.39 -0.23
C GLY A 140 -0.82 12.23 0.40
N LYS A 141 -0.46 10.99 0.04
CA LYS A 141 -1.01 9.77 0.64
C LYS A 141 -0.63 9.63 2.11
N ALA A 142 0.64 9.86 2.46
CA ALA A 142 1.09 9.86 3.85
C ALA A 142 0.36 10.92 4.70
N MET A 143 0.07 12.08 4.14
CA MET A 143 -0.73 13.12 4.80
C MET A 143 -2.21 12.72 4.98
N SER A 144 -2.73 11.75 4.23
CA SER A 144 -4.12 11.28 4.33
C SER A 144 -4.33 10.16 5.36
N ILE A 145 -3.27 9.63 5.94
CA ILE A 145 -3.34 8.60 7.00
C ILE A 145 -4.17 9.13 8.19
N PRO A 146 -5.08 8.33 8.79
CA PRO A 146 -5.77 8.68 10.03
C PRO A 146 -4.79 9.02 11.16
N ASP A 147 -5.15 10.00 12.00
CA ASP A 147 -4.26 10.46 13.08
C ASP A 147 -3.93 9.35 14.08
N GLU A 148 -4.87 8.45 14.35
CA GLU A 148 -4.72 7.31 15.25
C GLU A 148 -3.65 6.32 14.77
N LEU A 149 -3.40 6.24 13.47
CA LEU A 149 -2.39 5.34 12.89
C LEU A 149 -1.01 5.96 12.78
N MET A 150 -0.89 7.26 12.94
CA MET A 150 0.35 7.99 12.67
C MET A 150 1.55 7.42 13.44
N MET A 151 1.40 7.17 14.75
CA MET A 151 2.47 6.60 15.58
C MET A 151 2.83 5.17 15.15
N ARG A 152 1.86 4.38 14.70
CA ARG A 152 2.10 3.05 14.17
C ARG A 152 2.93 3.08 12.87
N TYR A 153 2.68 4.07 12.02
CA TYR A 153 3.50 4.30 10.82
C TYR A 153 4.92 4.73 11.20
N PHE A 154 5.10 5.63 12.18
CA PHE A 154 6.44 5.96 12.66
C PHE A 154 7.19 4.71 13.14
N MET A 155 6.54 3.84 13.88
CA MET A 155 7.13 2.61 14.41
C MET A 155 7.50 1.59 13.33
N LEU A 156 6.64 1.39 12.33
CA LEU A 156 6.77 0.29 11.37
C LEU A 156 7.48 0.65 10.07
N VAL A 157 7.44 1.92 9.65
CA VAL A 157 7.94 2.34 8.33
C VAL A 157 9.00 3.43 8.37
N THR A 158 9.52 3.80 9.57
CA THR A 158 10.59 4.78 9.68
C THR A 158 11.77 4.25 10.48
N ASP A 159 12.90 4.93 10.34
CA ASP A 159 14.14 4.69 11.11
C ASP A 159 14.19 5.47 12.44
N MET A 160 13.05 6.02 12.89
CA MET A 160 12.98 6.79 14.13
C MET A 160 13.23 5.91 15.34
N SER A 161 14.16 6.30 16.21
CA SER A 161 14.45 5.57 17.46
C SER A 161 13.22 5.53 18.39
N ILE A 162 13.13 4.48 19.19
CA ILE A 162 12.03 4.29 20.17
C ILE A 162 11.90 5.50 21.10
N GLU A 163 13.02 6.05 21.59
CA GLU A 163 13.03 7.23 22.45
C GLU A 163 12.38 8.46 21.78
N LYS A 164 12.67 8.69 20.50
CA LYS A 164 12.05 9.78 19.73
C LYS A 164 10.56 9.53 19.48
N GLN A 165 10.16 8.28 19.28
CA GLN A 165 8.75 7.92 19.12
C GLN A 165 7.98 8.17 20.42
N GLU A 166 8.53 7.79 21.56
CA GLU A 166 7.93 8.03 22.88
C GLU A 166 7.83 9.53 23.20
N ASP A 167 8.87 10.32 22.90
CA ASP A 167 8.84 11.78 23.06
C ASP A 167 7.75 12.41 22.18
N MET A 168 7.69 12.00 20.92
CA MET A 168 6.66 12.48 19.99
C MET A 168 5.25 12.15 20.47
N ALA A 169 5.01 10.93 20.96
CA ALA A 169 3.72 10.52 21.50
C ALA A 169 3.31 11.41 22.69
N LYS A 170 4.20 11.67 23.64
CA LYS A 170 3.95 12.56 24.79
C LYS A 170 3.63 13.99 24.35
N ARG A 171 4.33 14.52 23.37
CA ARG A 171 4.11 15.87 22.85
C ARG A 171 2.80 15.99 22.06
N LEU A 172 2.37 14.92 21.40
CA LEU A 172 1.04 14.86 20.78
C LEU A 172 -0.07 14.82 21.83
N GLU A 173 0.08 13.99 22.87
CA GLU A 173 -0.88 13.89 23.98
C GLU A 173 -1.02 15.20 24.77
N SER A 174 0.09 15.89 25.02
CA SER A 174 0.11 17.17 25.72
C SER A 174 -0.41 18.35 24.88
N GLY A 175 -0.54 18.17 23.56
CA GLY A 175 -0.90 19.23 22.63
C GLY A 175 0.27 20.18 22.28
N GLU A 176 1.49 19.89 22.74
CA GLU A 176 2.71 20.65 22.38
C GLU A 176 3.05 20.49 20.88
N LEU A 177 2.84 19.29 20.35
CA LEU A 177 3.00 18.99 18.92
C LEU A 177 1.63 18.83 18.26
N HIS A 178 1.38 19.64 17.23
CA HIS A 178 0.14 19.53 16.48
C HIS A 178 0.15 18.26 15.58
N PRO A 179 -0.93 17.44 15.54
CA PRO A 179 -0.98 16.21 14.72
C PRO A 179 -0.61 16.43 13.24
N ARG A 180 -1.02 17.57 12.67
CA ARG A 180 -0.63 17.94 11.30
C ARG A 180 0.89 18.00 11.12
N ASP A 181 1.61 18.61 12.06
CA ASP A 181 3.04 18.83 11.94
C ASP A 181 3.82 17.52 12.14
N ALA A 182 3.34 16.66 13.04
CA ALA A 182 3.85 15.29 13.17
C ALA A 182 3.61 14.48 11.89
N LYS A 183 2.42 14.60 11.28
CA LYS A 183 2.10 13.91 10.02
C LYS A 183 2.94 14.44 8.85
N MET A 184 3.23 15.72 8.78
CA MET A 184 4.16 16.29 7.81
C MET A 184 5.57 15.72 7.97
N GLN A 185 6.03 15.56 9.22
CA GLN A 185 7.30 14.91 9.51
C GLN A 185 7.31 13.44 9.06
N LEU A 186 6.21 12.69 9.31
CA LEU A 186 6.06 11.31 8.84
C LEU A 186 6.14 11.26 7.32
N ALA A 187 5.35 12.08 6.62
CA ALA A 187 5.30 12.12 5.16
C ALA A 187 6.67 12.44 4.55
N ARG A 188 7.36 13.45 5.10
CA ARG A 188 8.73 13.78 4.69
C ARG A 188 9.69 12.61 4.93
N THR A 189 9.60 11.93 6.07
CA THR A 189 10.46 10.80 6.38
C THR A 189 10.24 9.64 5.40
N ILE A 190 8.98 9.32 5.07
CA ILE A 190 8.66 8.26 4.11
C ILE A 190 9.21 8.61 2.72
N VAL A 191 8.98 9.83 2.23
CA VAL A 191 9.50 10.23 0.91
C VAL A 191 11.03 10.22 0.89
N ARG A 192 11.68 10.70 1.96
CA ARG A 192 13.14 10.70 2.08
C ARG A 192 13.74 9.31 1.97
N LEU A 193 13.11 8.30 2.57
CA LEU A 193 13.59 6.90 2.54
C LEU A 193 13.67 6.33 1.13
N TYR A 194 12.77 6.73 0.23
CA TYR A 194 12.67 6.12 -1.11
C TYR A 194 13.14 7.02 -2.24
N HIS A 195 13.20 8.34 -2.02
CA HIS A 195 13.50 9.34 -3.06
C HIS A 195 14.60 10.33 -2.66
N GLY A 196 15.07 10.29 -1.41
CA GLY A 196 16.10 11.20 -0.90
C GLY A 196 15.54 12.49 -0.31
N GLU A 197 16.44 13.27 0.32
CA GLU A 197 16.07 14.49 1.09
C GLU A 197 15.52 15.60 0.19
N GLU A 198 16.14 15.83 -0.97
CA GLU A 198 15.74 16.91 -1.89
C GLU A 198 14.29 16.73 -2.36
N ALA A 199 13.96 15.53 -2.87
CA ALA A 199 12.60 15.20 -3.29
C ALA A 199 11.57 15.28 -2.16
N ALA A 200 11.98 14.95 -0.93
CA ALA A 200 11.11 15.05 0.25
C ALA A 200 10.78 16.50 0.60
N LEU A 201 11.76 17.39 0.53
CA LEU A 201 11.55 18.82 0.76
C LEU A 201 10.68 19.44 -0.34
N GLU A 202 10.94 19.14 -1.60
CA GLU A 202 10.13 19.62 -2.72
C GLU A 202 8.66 19.15 -2.60
N ALA A 203 8.44 17.88 -2.24
CA ALA A 203 7.10 17.34 -2.05
C ALA A 203 6.37 18.04 -0.88
N GLU A 204 7.09 18.34 0.22
CA GLU A 204 6.55 19.09 1.36
C GLU A 204 6.16 20.50 0.98
N GLU A 205 7.04 21.22 0.28
CA GLU A 205 6.77 22.58 -0.18
C GLU A 205 5.60 22.65 -1.14
N GLU A 206 5.53 21.72 -2.08
CA GLU A 206 4.41 21.62 -3.00
C GLU A 206 3.09 21.32 -2.26
N PHE A 207 3.10 20.42 -1.29
CA PHE A 207 1.93 20.14 -0.46
C PHE A 207 1.48 21.39 0.30
N LYS A 208 2.41 22.14 0.93
CA LYS A 208 2.11 23.40 1.61
C LYS A 208 1.50 24.42 0.65
N ARG A 209 2.09 24.56 -0.53
CA ARG A 209 1.62 25.50 -1.55
C ARG A 209 0.18 25.18 -2.00
N VAL A 210 -0.10 23.91 -2.33
CA VAL A 210 -1.40 23.49 -2.86
C VAL A 210 -2.48 23.48 -1.78
N PHE A 211 -2.19 22.90 -0.62
CA PHE A 211 -3.22 22.63 0.39
C PHE A 211 -3.33 23.69 1.50
N GLN A 212 -2.25 24.38 1.83
CA GLN A 212 -2.26 25.42 2.87
C GLN A 212 -2.48 26.82 2.28
N GLN A 213 -1.83 27.13 1.16
CA GLN A 213 -1.94 28.43 0.50
C GLN A 213 -3.02 28.47 -0.59
N ARG A 214 -3.66 27.33 -0.89
CA ARG A 214 -4.65 27.17 -1.97
C ARG A 214 -4.12 27.60 -3.35
N ALA A 215 -2.83 27.53 -3.55
CA ALA A 215 -2.22 27.77 -4.85
C ALA A 215 -2.47 26.60 -5.81
N MET A 216 -2.37 26.87 -7.11
CA MET A 216 -2.47 25.81 -8.10
C MET A 216 -1.21 24.92 -8.08
N PRO A 217 -1.32 23.61 -8.37
CA PRO A 217 -0.17 22.73 -8.54
C PRO A 217 0.80 23.26 -9.59
N THR A 218 2.10 23.00 -9.43
CA THR A 218 3.11 23.39 -10.44
C THR A 218 3.07 22.52 -11.68
N ASP A 219 2.63 21.27 -11.51
CA ASP A 219 2.57 20.27 -12.57
C ASP A 219 1.10 19.94 -12.85
N ILE A 220 0.54 20.65 -13.83
CA ILE A 220 -0.83 20.44 -14.28
C ILE A 220 -0.76 19.66 -15.59
N PRO A 221 -1.34 18.44 -15.67
CA PRO A 221 -1.37 17.69 -16.92
C PRO A 221 -2.04 18.49 -18.03
N GLU A 222 -1.40 18.58 -19.19
CA GLU A 222 -1.97 19.21 -20.35
C GLU A 222 -2.86 18.23 -21.12
N TYR A 223 -4.07 18.65 -21.46
CA TYR A 223 -4.99 17.91 -22.31
C TYR A 223 -5.15 18.63 -23.64
N ALA A 224 -4.45 18.13 -24.65
CA ALA A 224 -4.53 18.69 -26.00
C ALA A 224 -5.75 18.16 -26.74
N MET A 225 -6.56 19.05 -27.30
CA MET A 225 -7.69 18.73 -28.17
C MET A 225 -7.88 19.82 -29.22
N ASP A 226 -8.55 19.47 -30.34
CA ASP A 226 -8.95 20.46 -31.32
C ASP A 226 -9.94 21.46 -30.71
N ALA A 227 -9.75 22.74 -30.92
CA ALA A 227 -10.59 23.75 -30.33
C ALA A 227 -12.05 23.57 -30.80
N PRO A 228 -13.01 23.27 -29.94
CA PRO A 228 -14.39 23.09 -30.29
C PRO A 228 -15.02 24.44 -30.65
N THR A 229 -15.81 24.46 -31.73
CA THR A 229 -16.55 25.65 -32.15
C THR A 229 -17.79 25.95 -31.32
N GLU A 230 -18.29 24.89 -30.60
CA GLU A 230 -19.47 24.95 -29.73
C GLU A 230 -19.07 24.62 -28.27
N PRO A 231 -19.88 25.06 -27.29
CA PRO A 231 -19.66 24.67 -25.87
C PRO A 231 -19.66 23.16 -25.74
N ILE A 232 -18.67 22.64 -25.02
CA ILE A 232 -18.55 21.21 -24.68
C ILE A 232 -19.46 20.83 -23.54
N PHE A 233 -19.89 19.56 -23.53
CA PHE A 233 -20.61 18.99 -22.39
C PHE A 233 -19.60 18.54 -21.30
N VAL A 234 -19.52 19.32 -20.23
CA VAL A 234 -18.52 19.18 -19.16
C VAL A 234 -18.43 17.76 -18.56
N PRO A 235 -19.55 17.06 -18.26
CA PRO A 235 -19.46 15.71 -17.70
C PRO A 235 -18.75 14.72 -18.62
N GLN A 236 -19.00 14.78 -19.91
CA GLN A 236 -18.32 13.91 -20.89
C GLN A 236 -16.85 14.26 -20.99
N PHE A 237 -16.54 15.55 -21.12
CA PHE A 237 -15.15 16.03 -21.15
C PHE A 237 -14.35 15.55 -19.94
N CYS A 238 -14.90 15.68 -18.72
CA CYS A 238 -14.23 15.22 -17.49
C CYS A 238 -13.93 13.72 -17.52
N THR A 239 -14.80 12.92 -18.14
CA THR A 239 -14.59 11.48 -18.27
C THR A 239 -13.53 11.16 -19.32
N ASP A 240 -13.58 11.83 -20.45
CA ASP A 240 -12.64 11.63 -21.56
C ASP A 240 -11.22 12.11 -21.21
N ALA A 241 -11.12 13.19 -20.44
CA ALA A 241 -9.85 13.71 -19.90
C ALA A 241 -9.34 12.95 -18.64
N GLY A 242 -10.06 11.90 -18.19
CA GLY A 242 -9.65 11.12 -17.02
C GLY A 242 -9.79 11.82 -15.65
N LEU A 243 -10.48 12.97 -15.63
CA LEU A 243 -10.72 13.72 -14.39
C LEU A 243 -11.76 13.05 -13.48
N THR A 244 -12.69 12.27 -14.06
CA THR A 244 -13.70 11.50 -13.35
C THR A 244 -13.85 10.11 -13.98
N ALA A 245 -14.29 9.13 -13.21
CA ALA A 245 -14.53 7.78 -13.70
C ALA A 245 -15.83 7.65 -14.52
N SER A 246 -16.75 8.62 -14.43
CA SER A 246 -18.01 8.61 -15.16
C SER A 246 -18.67 9.99 -15.20
N ASN A 247 -19.56 10.18 -16.19
CA ASN A 247 -20.39 11.40 -16.30
C ASN A 247 -21.25 11.64 -15.05
N GLY A 248 -21.67 10.56 -14.36
CA GLY A 248 -22.43 10.67 -13.13
C GLY A 248 -21.61 11.25 -11.96
N GLU A 249 -20.34 10.89 -11.88
CA GLU A 249 -19.39 11.46 -10.91
C GLU A 249 -19.09 12.92 -11.23
N ALA A 250 -18.84 13.25 -12.48
CA ALA A 250 -18.65 14.63 -12.92
C ALA A 250 -19.84 15.53 -12.55
N ARG A 251 -21.07 15.09 -12.82
CA ARG A 251 -22.28 15.83 -12.41
C ARG A 251 -22.41 16.04 -10.92
N ARG A 252 -22.07 15.03 -10.11
CA ARG A 252 -22.06 15.18 -8.64
C ARG A 252 -21.02 16.21 -8.20
N SER A 253 -19.85 16.20 -8.81
CA SER A 253 -18.78 17.16 -8.52
C SER A 253 -19.17 18.60 -8.90
N ILE A 254 -19.83 18.79 -10.05
CA ILE A 254 -20.37 20.09 -10.46
C ILE A 254 -21.40 20.60 -9.45
N LYS A 255 -22.39 19.76 -9.09
CA LYS A 255 -23.43 20.11 -8.11
C LYS A 255 -22.88 20.41 -6.73
N ALA A 256 -21.84 19.68 -6.31
CA ALA A 256 -21.17 19.91 -5.03
C ALA A 256 -20.25 21.15 -5.03
N GLY A 257 -20.11 21.86 -6.18
CA GLY A 257 -19.21 23.01 -6.34
C GLY A 257 -17.73 22.63 -6.23
N ALA A 258 -17.40 21.36 -6.55
CA ALA A 258 -16.04 20.84 -6.59
C ALA A 258 -15.40 21.00 -7.99
N PHE A 259 -16.17 21.36 -9.00
CA PHE A 259 -15.69 21.67 -10.35
C PHE A 259 -15.34 23.17 -10.43
N LYS A 260 -14.16 23.46 -10.95
CA LYS A 260 -13.66 24.84 -11.11
C LYS A 260 -13.04 25.04 -12.49
N VAL A 261 -13.15 26.25 -12.98
CA VAL A 261 -12.50 26.74 -14.20
C VAL A 261 -11.65 27.95 -13.80
N ASN A 262 -10.37 27.92 -14.09
CA ASN A 262 -9.42 28.98 -13.74
C ASN A 262 -9.48 29.37 -12.23
N GLY A 263 -9.72 28.36 -11.36
CA GLY A 263 -9.81 28.54 -9.90
C GLY A 263 -11.20 28.98 -9.38
N GLU A 264 -12.12 29.38 -10.23
CA GLU A 264 -13.49 29.78 -9.88
C GLU A 264 -14.47 28.60 -10.01
N LYS A 265 -15.44 28.54 -9.09
CA LYS A 265 -16.48 27.50 -9.13
C LYS A 265 -17.33 27.65 -10.39
N TYR A 266 -17.52 26.53 -11.08
CA TYR A 266 -18.35 26.45 -12.26
C TYR A 266 -19.45 25.40 -12.05
N THR A 267 -20.69 25.76 -12.32
CA THR A 267 -21.89 24.97 -11.96
C THR A 267 -22.73 24.53 -13.16
N GLU A 268 -22.35 24.97 -14.36
CA GLU A 268 -23.07 24.62 -15.59
C GLU A 268 -22.55 23.34 -16.22
N GLU A 269 -23.39 22.63 -16.96
CA GLU A 269 -23.02 21.40 -17.65
C GLU A 269 -22.40 21.64 -19.04
N ASN A 270 -22.40 22.89 -19.54
CA ASN A 270 -21.78 23.24 -20.81
C ASN A 270 -20.75 24.35 -20.61
N LEU A 271 -19.57 24.19 -21.18
CA LEU A 271 -18.45 25.12 -21.07
C LEU A 271 -17.88 25.46 -22.44
N LYS A 272 -17.70 26.73 -22.73
CA LYS A 272 -16.93 27.15 -23.88
C LYS A 272 -15.45 27.08 -23.52
N LEU A 273 -14.72 26.20 -24.19
CA LEU A 273 -13.29 26.05 -23.94
C LEU A 273 -12.51 27.16 -24.65
N GLU A 274 -11.46 27.63 -23.98
CA GLU A 274 -10.45 28.54 -24.49
C GLU A 274 -9.06 27.96 -24.23
N ASP A 275 -8.12 28.27 -25.08
CA ASP A 275 -6.74 27.81 -24.91
C ASP A 275 -6.14 28.30 -23.58
N GLY A 276 -5.40 27.41 -22.89
CA GLY A 276 -4.82 27.71 -21.59
C GLY A 276 -5.80 27.72 -20.41
N MET A 277 -7.06 27.29 -20.59
CA MET A 277 -8.00 27.12 -19.46
C MET A 277 -7.52 26.02 -18.51
N ILE A 278 -7.60 26.30 -17.21
CA ILE A 278 -7.31 25.33 -16.16
C ILE A 278 -8.62 24.80 -15.60
N ILE A 279 -8.83 23.48 -15.74
CA ILE A 279 -10.01 22.77 -15.24
C ILE A 279 -9.60 21.93 -14.04
N GLN A 280 -10.36 22.05 -12.96
CA GLN A 280 -10.11 21.32 -11.71
C GLN A 280 -11.38 20.60 -11.23
N VAL A 281 -11.22 19.31 -10.84
CA VAL A 281 -12.28 18.51 -10.23
C VAL A 281 -11.81 18.04 -8.85
N GLY A 282 -12.47 18.53 -7.79
CA GLY A 282 -12.07 18.25 -6.42
C GLY A 282 -10.80 18.99 -5.99
N LYS A 283 -10.03 18.35 -5.08
CA LYS A 283 -8.81 18.96 -4.52
C LYS A 283 -7.51 18.52 -5.20
N ARG A 284 -7.56 17.44 -5.98
CA ARG A 284 -6.36 16.77 -6.52
C ARG A 284 -6.33 16.59 -8.04
N LYS A 285 -7.43 16.79 -8.72
CA LYS A 285 -7.54 16.61 -10.19
C LYS A 285 -8.03 17.87 -10.85
#